data_072c5f12ba70bc361f7eb0f217257f5b
#
_entry.id   072c5f12ba70bc361f7eb0f217257f5b
#
_cell.length_a   1.000
_cell.length_b   1.000
_cell.length_c   1.000
_cell.angle_alpha   90.00
_cell.angle_beta   90.00
_cell.angle_gamma   90.00
#
_symmetry.space_group_name_H-M   'P 1'
#
loop_
_entity.id
_entity.type
_entity.pdbx_description
1 polymer ?
#
loop_
_entity_poly.entity_id
_entity_poly.type
_entity_poly.pdbx_seq_one_letter_code
_entity_poly.pdbx_strand_id
1 'polypeptide(L)'
;RYEPSNVEAYQDELWYTFPSTKTESYTTTIWGKMYNIIANVNNLLYYCDKKRDVFTTENYYEIIKGEALGLRAFLHFDLLRMYGTIYEQNPTSKRIAYRTVFNREPKEMQASNVVVDSIIADLKQAEILLTDTDPLNFDFPKDEYEEQNMTSDRFLFYRHKRMNLYAVKALLARVCLLYTS
;
A
#
# COMPACT_ATOMS: atom_id res chain seq x y z
N ARG A 1 -32.13 8.41 -9.58
CA ARG A 1 -31.59 9.65 -8.97
C ARG A 1 -31.32 9.30 -7.50
N TYR A 2 -30.07 9.20 -7.10
CA TYR A 2 -29.69 8.97 -5.70
C TYR A 2 -29.94 10.27 -4.95
N GLU A 3 -30.87 10.26 -4.00
CA GLU A 3 -31.01 11.37 -3.06
C GLU A 3 -30.06 11.11 -1.91
N PRO A 4 -29.09 11.99 -1.67
CA PRO A 4 -28.19 11.81 -0.55
C PRO A 4 -28.98 11.94 0.75
N SER A 5 -28.88 10.93 1.59
CA SER A 5 -29.36 11.02 2.97
C SER A 5 -28.81 12.30 3.61
N ASN A 6 -29.60 12.96 4.47
CA ASN A 6 -29.35 14.24 5.16
C ASN A 6 -28.05 14.29 6.04
N VAL A 7 -26.98 13.68 5.60
CA VAL A 7 -25.69 13.74 6.29
C VAL A 7 -24.86 14.83 5.61
N GLU A 8 -24.81 15.99 6.25
CA GLU A 8 -24.08 17.20 5.79
C GLU A 8 -22.64 16.93 5.31
N ALA A 9 -21.98 15.88 5.82
CA ALA A 9 -20.64 15.48 5.41
C ALA A 9 -20.57 15.07 3.92
N TYR A 10 -21.59 14.37 3.43
CA TYR A 10 -21.63 13.96 2.01
C TYR A 10 -22.10 15.08 1.08
N GLN A 11 -22.73 16.11 1.59
CA GLN A 11 -23.15 17.27 0.81
C GLN A 11 -21.94 18.09 0.35
N ASP A 12 -20.95 18.31 1.21
CA ASP A 12 -19.74 19.04 0.88
C ASP A 12 -18.94 18.33 -0.23
N GLU A 13 -18.87 16.99 -0.18
CA GLU A 13 -18.24 16.17 -1.22
C GLU A 13 -18.99 16.23 -2.55
N LEU A 14 -20.33 16.14 -2.52
CA LEU A 14 -21.18 16.21 -3.71
C LEU A 14 -21.11 17.55 -4.43
N TRP A 15 -21.02 18.64 -3.67
CA TRP A 15 -20.98 20.01 -4.21
C TRP A 15 -19.56 20.54 -4.41
N TYR A 16 -18.51 19.72 -4.11
CA TYR A 16 -17.10 20.12 -4.16
C TYR A 16 -16.82 21.41 -3.35
N THR A 17 -17.54 21.61 -2.24
CA THR A 17 -17.36 22.75 -1.35
C THR A 17 -16.25 22.50 -0.35
N PHE A 18 -15.01 22.65 -0.80
CA PHE A 18 -13.81 22.52 0.03
C PHE A 18 -13.15 23.88 0.24
N PRO A 19 -12.55 24.15 1.43
CA PRO A 19 -12.52 23.33 2.64
C PRO A 19 -13.72 23.56 3.57
N SER A 20 -14.27 22.50 4.15
CA SER A 20 -15.17 22.60 5.29
C SER A 20 -14.54 21.92 6.52
N THR A 21 -14.97 22.31 7.73
CA THR A 21 -14.45 21.75 8.99
C THR A 21 -14.65 20.23 9.06
N LYS A 22 -15.68 19.70 8.41
CA LYS A 22 -15.97 18.27 8.35
C LYS A 22 -15.01 17.54 7.40
N THR A 23 -14.80 18.09 6.20
CA THR A 23 -13.83 17.52 5.25
C THR A 23 -12.40 17.56 5.79
N GLU A 24 -12.02 18.59 6.52
CA GLU A 24 -10.72 18.63 7.23
C GLU A 24 -10.60 17.50 8.26
N SER A 25 -11.65 17.25 9.04
CA SER A 25 -11.67 16.15 10.02
C SER A 25 -11.53 14.78 9.34
N TYR A 26 -12.22 14.54 8.23
CA TYR A 26 -12.09 13.28 7.50
C TYR A 26 -10.71 13.11 6.87
N THR A 27 -10.19 14.12 6.21
CA THR A 27 -8.86 14.07 5.58
C THR A 27 -7.77 13.85 6.62
N THR A 28 -7.85 14.51 7.78
CA THR A 28 -6.94 14.31 8.92
C THR A 28 -7.04 12.89 9.48
N THR A 29 -8.26 12.37 9.58
CA THR A 29 -8.50 11.00 10.07
C THR A 29 -7.92 9.96 9.11
N ILE A 30 -8.13 10.12 7.79
CA ILE A 30 -7.57 9.24 6.76
C ILE A 30 -6.04 9.27 6.82
N TRP A 31 -5.45 10.46 6.86
CA TRP A 31 -4.00 10.64 7.02
C TRP A 31 -3.44 9.85 8.21
N GLY A 32 -4.02 10.08 9.40
CA GLY A 32 -3.57 9.42 10.62
C GLY A 32 -3.71 7.90 10.57
N LYS A 33 -4.84 7.38 10.04
CA LYS A 33 -5.07 5.95 9.89
C LYS A 33 -4.09 5.31 8.89
N MET A 34 -3.81 5.96 7.76
CA MET A 34 -2.87 5.44 6.77
C MET A 34 -1.45 5.35 7.34
N TYR A 35 -0.98 6.39 8.03
CA TYR A 35 0.33 6.31 8.69
C TYR A 35 0.39 5.31 9.84
N ASN A 36 -0.73 5.06 10.52
CA ASN A 36 -0.81 3.98 11.52
C ASN A 36 -0.64 2.60 10.87
N ILE A 37 -1.30 2.36 9.73
CA ILE A 37 -1.13 1.11 8.98
C ILE A 37 0.32 0.98 8.48
N ILE A 38 0.91 2.04 7.95
CA ILE A 38 2.31 2.07 7.53
C ILE A 38 3.25 1.73 8.70
N ALA A 39 2.99 2.25 9.89
CA ALA A 39 3.78 1.91 11.08
C ALA A 39 3.69 0.41 11.42
N ASN A 40 2.49 -0.19 11.32
CA ASN A 40 2.32 -1.63 11.51
C ASN A 40 3.03 -2.46 10.43
N VAL A 41 2.98 -2.03 9.17
CA VAL A 41 3.73 -2.67 8.08
C VAL A 41 5.25 -2.58 8.33
N ASN A 42 5.75 -1.43 8.77
CA ASN A 42 7.16 -1.27 9.11
C ASN A 42 7.57 -2.15 10.30
N ASN A 43 6.70 -2.31 11.29
CA ASN A 43 6.91 -3.23 12.40
C ASN A 43 7.00 -4.69 11.91
N LEU A 44 6.09 -5.09 11.02
CA LEU A 44 6.13 -6.41 10.40
C LEU A 44 7.46 -6.61 9.64
N LEU A 45 7.86 -5.69 8.79
CA LEU A 45 9.11 -5.76 8.03
C LEU A 45 10.34 -5.88 8.94
N TYR A 46 10.38 -5.10 10.02
CA TYR A 46 11.45 -5.17 11.01
C TYR A 46 11.55 -6.57 11.65
N TYR A 47 10.42 -7.15 12.05
CA TYR A 47 10.42 -8.47 12.67
C TYR A 47 10.62 -9.60 11.66
N CYS A 48 10.19 -9.47 10.41
CA CYS A 48 10.52 -10.43 9.36
C CYS A 48 12.03 -10.64 9.24
N ASP A 49 12.79 -9.54 9.23
CA ASP A 49 14.26 -9.63 9.11
C ASP A 49 14.92 -10.08 10.41
N LYS A 50 14.45 -9.58 11.55
CA LYS A 50 15.02 -9.88 12.87
C LYS A 50 14.76 -11.31 13.35
N LYS A 51 13.66 -11.90 12.90
CA LYS A 51 13.17 -13.20 13.33
C LYS A 51 12.97 -14.15 12.14
N ARG A 52 13.93 -14.15 11.22
CA ARG A 52 13.86 -14.98 10.02
C ARG A 52 13.76 -16.47 10.33
N ASP A 53 14.31 -16.89 11.45
CA ASP A 53 14.31 -18.25 11.96
C ASP A 53 12.92 -18.81 12.30
N VAL A 54 11.89 -17.95 12.48
CA VAL A 54 10.52 -18.40 12.73
C VAL A 54 9.79 -18.87 11.45
N PHE A 55 10.32 -18.53 10.28
CA PHE A 55 9.75 -18.95 9.00
C PHE A 55 10.25 -20.34 8.63
N THR A 56 9.60 -21.37 9.14
CA THR A 56 9.94 -22.78 8.90
C THR A 56 9.32 -23.34 7.63
N THR A 57 8.27 -22.71 7.12
CA THR A 57 7.63 -23.08 5.85
C THR A 57 8.31 -22.36 4.69
N GLU A 58 8.60 -23.11 3.66
CA GLU A 58 9.26 -22.62 2.44
C GLU A 58 8.48 -21.43 1.83
N ASN A 59 9.21 -20.44 1.35
CA ASN A 59 8.71 -19.22 0.70
C ASN A 59 7.87 -18.26 1.58
N TYR A 60 7.56 -18.60 2.83
CA TYR A 60 6.73 -17.74 3.68
C TYR A 60 7.38 -16.40 4.00
N TYR A 61 8.68 -16.39 4.26
CA TYR A 61 9.41 -15.15 4.48
C TYR A 61 9.32 -14.22 3.26
N GLU A 62 9.58 -14.75 2.08
CA GLU A 62 9.56 -14.00 0.82
C GLU A 62 8.16 -13.47 0.52
N ILE A 63 7.14 -14.30 0.67
CA ILE A 63 5.73 -13.93 0.46
C ILE A 63 5.31 -12.82 1.43
N ILE A 64 5.54 -12.99 2.73
CA ILE A 64 5.12 -12.03 3.75
C ILE A 64 5.88 -10.71 3.59
N LYS A 65 7.18 -10.77 3.35
CA LYS A 65 8.00 -9.57 3.15
C LYS A 65 7.64 -8.85 1.86
N GLY A 66 7.43 -9.59 0.77
CA GLY A 66 7.01 -9.03 -0.52
C GLY A 66 5.65 -8.35 -0.44
N GLU A 67 4.65 -8.97 0.21
CA GLU A 67 3.36 -8.34 0.49
C GLU A 67 3.49 -7.07 1.31
N ALA A 68 4.28 -7.10 2.37
CA ALA A 68 4.46 -5.96 3.27
C ALA A 68 5.11 -4.76 2.54
N LEU A 69 6.12 -5.01 1.70
CA LEU A 69 6.74 -3.97 0.87
C LEU A 69 5.75 -3.40 -0.15
N GLY A 70 5.00 -4.25 -0.83
CA GLY A 70 3.95 -3.84 -1.76
C GLY A 70 2.87 -2.99 -1.09
N LEU A 71 2.41 -3.38 0.11
CA LEU A 71 1.45 -2.61 0.91
C LEU A 71 2.02 -1.26 1.37
N ARG A 72 3.27 -1.22 1.80
CA ARG A 72 3.93 0.05 2.17
C ARG A 72 3.99 1.02 1.00
N ALA A 73 4.37 0.52 -0.16
CA ALA A 73 4.40 1.31 -1.39
C ALA A 73 3.01 1.80 -1.79
N PHE A 74 2.00 0.93 -1.74
CA PHE A 74 0.61 1.27 -2.06
C PHE A 74 0.06 2.39 -1.16
N LEU A 75 0.26 2.29 0.15
CA LEU A 75 -0.23 3.29 1.09
C LEU A 75 0.45 4.65 0.91
N HIS A 76 1.76 4.67 0.66
CA HIS A 76 2.46 5.93 0.38
C HIS A 76 2.08 6.51 -0.98
N PHE A 77 1.82 5.66 -1.98
CA PHE A 77 1.34 6.11 -3.27
C PHE A 77 -0.03 6.79 -3.17
N ASP A 78 -0.96 6.22 -2.40
CA ASP A 78 -2.26 6.82 -2.16
C ASP A 78 -2.16 8.12 -1.33
N LEU A 79 -1.28 8.17 -0.32
CA LEU A 79 -0.97 9.41 0.39
C LEU A 79 -0.44 10.49 -0.57
N LEU A 80 0.48 10.13 -1.46
CA LEU A 80 1.03 11.07 -2.44
C LEU A 80 -0.05 11.58 -3.40
N ARG A 81 -0.97 10.73 -3.83
CA ARG A 81 -2.09 11.11 -4.70
C ARG A 81 -3.11 12.01 -4.02
N MET A 82 -3.39 11.76 -2.73
CA MET A 82 -4.41 12.52 -1.98
C MET A 82 -3.89 13.85 -1.43
N TYR A 83 -2.62 13.90 -1.02
CA TYR A 83 -2.06 15.05 -0.30
C TYR A 83 -0.88 15.69 -1.02
N GLY A 84 -0.37 15.08 -2.08
CA GLY A 84 0.69 15.64 -2.91
C GLY A 84 0.19 16.77 -3.80
N THR A 85 1.12 17.37 -4.51
CA THR A 85 0.84 18.31 -5.62
C THR A 85 0.75 17.54 -6.93
N ILE A 86 0.23 18.19 -7.97
CA ILE A 86 0.33 17.67 -9.34
C ILE A 86 1.82 17.54 -9.66
N TYR A 87 2.27 16.31 -9.92
CA TYR A 87 3.70 15.99 -10.03
C TYR A 87 4.41 16.75 -11.14
N GLU A 88 3.82 16.82 -12.34
CA GLU A 88 4.37 17.55 -13.49
C GLU A 88 4.62 19.03 -13.18
N GLN A 89 3.79 19.63 -12.32
CA GLN A 89 3.90 21.05 -11.97
C GLN A 89 4.95 21.31 -10.88
N ASN A 90 5.08 20.39 -9.92
CA ASN A 90 6.00 20.56 -8.79
C ASN A 90 6.50 19.22 -8.22
N PRO A 91 7.44 18.54 -8.89
CA PRO A 91 8.00 17.27 -8.44
C PRO A 91 8.82 17.37 -7.14
N THR A 92 9.27 18.57 -6.78
CA THR A 92 10.07 18.81 -5.57
C THR A 92 9.24 19.25 -4.35
N SER A 93 7.92 19.34 -4.49
CA SER A 93 7.02 19.68 -3.39
C SER A 93 7.13 18.67 -2.25
N LYS A 94 7.27 19.16 -1.03
CA LYS A 94 7.38 18.35 0.19
C LYS A 94 6.03 18.28 0.89
N ARG A 95 5.30 17.19 0.72
CA ARG A 95 3.93 17.02 1.26
C ARG A 95 3.73 15.79 2.11
N ILE A 96 4.51 14.73 1.88
CA ILE A 96 4.41 13.49 2.65
C ILE A 96 5.81 13.01 3.07
N ALA A 97 5.87 12.19 4.11
CA ALA A 97 7.09 11.54 4.57
C ALA A 97 7.03 10.05 4.25
N TYR A 98 7.97 9.53 3.45
CA TYR A 98 8.08 8.09 3.20
C TYR A 98 8.68 7.39 4.40
N ARG A 99 7.84 6.74 5.21
CA ARG A 99 8.23 6.08 6.47
C ARG A 99 8.65 4.63 6.23
N THR A 100 9.87 4.30 6.63
CA THR A 100 10.43 2.95 6.52
C THR A 100 10.80 2.32 7.86
N VAL A 101 10.67 3.07 8.95
CA VAL A 101 11.10 2.64 10.28
C VAL A 101 9.91 2.67 11.24
N PHE A 102 9.85 1.67 12.11
CA PHE A 102 8.89 1.62 13.21
C PHE A 102 9.46 2.34 14.43
N ASN A 103 9.24 3.65 14.47
CA ASN A 103 9.57 4.49 15.64
C ASN A 103 8.59 5.67 15.73
N ARG A 104 8.66 6.42 16.83
CA ARG A 104 7.83 7.61 17.09
C ARG A 104 8.52 8.93 16.71
N GLU A 105 9.74 8.86 16.22
CA GLU A 105 10.48 10.05 15.83
C GLU A 105 9.83 10.73 14.62
N PRO A 106 9.67 12.05 14.63
CA PRO A 106 9.20 12.77 13.47
C PRO A 106 10.13 12.54 12.28
N LYS A 107 9.56 12.37 11.09
CA LYS A 107 10.31 12.35 9.84
C LYS A 107 9.90 13.55 9.00
N GLU A 108 10.88 14.27 8.49
CA GLU A 108 10.63 15.39 7.58
C GLU A 108 9.88 14.94 6.33
N MET A 109 9.03 15.83 5.82
CA MET A 109 8.38 15.65 4.53
C MET A 109 9.43 15.69 3.42
N GLN A 110 9.33 14.77 2.48
CA GLN A 110 10.26 14.60 1.38
C GLN A 110 9.69 15.16 0.09
N ALA A 111 10.57 15.50 -0.83
CA ALA A 111 10.18 15.89 -2.18
C ALA A 111 9.44 14.73 -2.88
N SER A 112 8.42 15.06 -3.68
CA SER A 112 7.55 14.06 -4.33
C SER A 112 8.33 13.08 -5.20
N ASN A 113 9.36 13.55 -5.93
CA ASN A 113 10.24 12.68 -6.72
C ASN A 113 10.98 11.65 -5.83
N VAL A 114 11.52 12.06 -4.67
CA VAL A 114 12.18 11.15 -3.71
C VAL A 114 11.20 10.12 -3.14
N VAL A 115 9.96 10.53 -2.91
CA VAL A 115 8.89 9.62 -2.47
C VAL A 115 8.57 8.60 -3.55
N VAL A 116 8.44 9.04 -4.81
CA VAL A 116 8.20 8.16 -5.96
C VAL A 116 9.34 7.14 -6.13
N ASP A 117 10.59 7.58 -6.07
CA ASP A 117 11.76 6.68 -6.13
C ASP A 117 11.72 5.63 -5.02
N SER A 118 11.31 6.02 -3.81
CA SER A 118 11.17 5.10 -2.67
C SER A 118 10.02 4.09 -2.88
N ILE A 119 8.89 4.53 -3.45
CA ILE A 119 7.77 3.66 -3.83
C ILE A 119 8.23 2.62 -4.86
N ILE A 120 8.92 3.07 -5.91
CA ILE A 120 9.43 2.19 -6.97
C ILE A 120 10.45 1.19 -6.41
N ALA A 121 11.33 1.62 -5.51
CA ALA A 121 12.31 0.74 -4.88
C ALA A 121 11.63 -0.38 -4.07
N ASP A 122 10.62 -0.05 -3.25
CA ASP A 122 9.86 -1.05 -2.51
C ASP A 122 9.12 -2.02 -3.44
N LEU A 123 8.49 -1.52 -4.51
CA LEU A 123 7.77 -2.36 -5.48
C LEU A 123 8.71 -3.30 -6.24
N LYS A 124 9.88 -2.82 -6.66
CA LYS A 124 10.89 -3.68 -7.30
C LYS A 124 11.40 -4.76 -6.35
N GLN A 125 11.63 -4.43 -5.09
CA GLN A 125 12.03 -5.41 -4.10
C GLN A 125 10.93 -6.44 -3.82
N ALA A 126 9.66 -5.99 -3.73
CA ALA A 126 8.51 -6.87 -3.61
C ALA A 126 8.37 -7.80 -4.83
N GLU A 127 8.55 -7.27 -6.04
CA GLU A 127 8.52 -8.06 -7.27
C GLU A 127 9.59 -9.17 -7.25
N ILE A 128 10.83 -8.85 -6.89
CA ILE A 128 11.92 -9.84 -6.78
C ILE A 128 11.56 -10.95 -5.80
N LEU A 129 11.03 -10.59 -4.62
CA LEU A 129 10.67 -11.56 -3.60
C LEU A 129 9.51 -12.47 -4.03
N LEU A 130 8.55 -11.96 -4.79
CA LEU A 130 7.33 -12.68 -5.17
C LEU A 130 7.44 -13.43 -6.50
N THR A 131 8.44 -13.15 -7.34
CA THR A 131 8.52 -13.71 -8.71
C THR A 131 8.56 -15.23 -8.71
N ASP A 132 9.36 -15.85 -7.85
CA ASP A 132 9.53 -17.31 -7.82
C ASP A 132 8.84 -17.96 -6.61
N THR A 133 8.16 -17.18 -5.78
CA THR A 133 7.61 -17.67 -4.50
C THR A 133 6.09 -17.49 -4.41
N ASP A 134 5.50 -16.57 -5.19
CA ASP A 134 4.06 -16.34 -5.14
C ASP A 134 3.31 -17.53 -5.74
N PRO A 135 2.46 -18.23 -4.96
CA PRO A 135 1.77 -19.42 -5.44
C PRO A 135 0.87 -19.17 -6.64
N LEU A 136 0.43 -17.94 -6.90
CA LEU A 136 -0.35 -17.60 -8.11
C LEU A 136 0.43 -17.78 -9.42
N ASN A 137 1.75 -17.89 -9.36
CA ASN A 137 2.59 -18.19 -10.54
C ASN A 137 2.56 -19.66 -10.95
N PHE A 138 2.03 -20.51 -10.06
CA PHE A 138 1.96 -21.95 -10.24
C PHE A 138 0.50 -22.39 -10.33
N ASP A 139 0.24 -23.65 -10.15
CA ASP A 139 -1.12 -24.21 -10.20
C ASP A 139 -1.87 -23.93 -8.88
N PHE A 140 -2.32 -22.69 -8.72
CA PHE A 140 -3.06 -22.23 -7.54
C PHE A 140 -4.56 -22.15 -7.87
N PRO A 141 -5.46 -22.37 -6.89
CA PRO A 141 -6.90 -22.33 -7.11
C PRO A 141 -7.34 -21.06 -7.85
N LYS A 142 -8.17 -21.22 -8.86
CA LYS A 142 -8.65 -20.14 -9.72
C LYS A 142 -9.86 -19.41 -9.15
N ASP A 143 -10.54 -20.02 -8.18
CA ASP A 143 -11.73 -19.46 -7.56
C ASP A 143 -11.86 -19.82 -6.06
N GLU A 144 -12.84 -19.20 -5.40
CA GLU A 144 -13.09 -19.41 -3.97
C GLU A 144 -13.54 -20.83 -3.63
N TYR A 145 -14.15 -21.54 -4.56
CA TYR A 145 -14.63 -22.90 -4.36
C TYR A 145 -13.44 -23.87 -4.35
N GLU A 146 -12.52 -23.73 -5.29
CA GLU A 146 -11.29 -24.52 -5.33
C GLU A 146 -10.45 -24.25 -4.07
N GLU A 147 -10.32 -22.97 -3.64
CA GLU A 147 -9.62 -22.59 -2.42
C GLU A 147 -10.20 -23.23 -1.16
N GLN A 148 -11.53 -23.25 -1.03
CA GLN A 148 -12.20 -23.83 0.15
C GLN A 148 -12.02 -25.36 0.24
N ASN A 149 -11.81 -26.03 -0.87
CA ASN A 149 -11.60 -27.48 -0.94
C ASN A 149 -10.12 -27.88 -0.81
N MET A 150 -9.18 -26.93 -0.79
CA MET A 150 -7.79 -27.23 -0.51
C MET A 150 -7.63 -27.73 0.94
N THR A 151 -7.03 -28.89 1.11
CA THR A 151 -6.65 -29.45 2.43
C THR A 151 -5.38 -28.82 2.99
N SER A 152 -4.72 -27.97 2.20
CA SER A 152 -3.44 -27.35 2.50
C SER A 152 -3.60 -25.99 3.20
N ASP A 153 -2.53 -25.32 3.38
CA ASP A 153 -2.26 -24.14 4.15
C ASP A 153 -3.25 -22.96 3.99
N ARG A 154 -4.10 -22.78 5.00
CA ARG A 154 -5.08 -21.66 5.05
C ARG A 154 -4.45 -20.28 5.04
N PHE A 155 -3.17 -20.13 5.34
CA PHE A 155 -2.47 -18.85 5.27
C PHE A 155 -2.44 -18.28 3.85
N LEU A 156 -2.38 -19.14 2.84
CA LEU A 156 -2.35 -18.74 1.43
C LEU A 156 -3.74 -18.53 0.82
N PHE A 157 -4.82 -18.78 1.57
CA PHE A 157 -6.19 -18.55 1.09
C PHE A 157 -6.40 -17.10 0.67
N TYR A 158 -7.25 -16.90 -0.32
CA TYR A 158 -7.57 -15.59 -0.91
C TYR A 158 -6.34 -14.84 -1.46
N ARG A 159 -5.31 -15.58 -1.87
CA ARG A 159 -4.08 -15.00 -2.41
C ARG A 159 -4.35 -14.04 -3.58
N HIS A 160 -5.33 -14.34 -4.43
CA HIS A 160 -5.77 -13.49 -5.54
C HIS A 160 -6.38 -12.14 -5.08
N LYS A 161 -6.84 -12.02 -3.84
CA LYS A 161 -7.37 -10.76 -3.26
C LYS A 161 -6.34 -9.98 -2.43
N ARG A 162 -5.11 -10.49 -2.31
CA ARG A 162 -4.04 -9.91 -1.50
C ARG A 162 -3.04 -9.15 -2.37
N MET A 163 -2.04 -8.53 -1.75
CA MET A 163 -0.92 -7.90 -2.45
C MET A 163 0.02 -8.97 -3.02
N ASN A 164 -0.42 -9.61 -4.10
CA ASN A 164 0.30 -10.64 -4.83
C ASN A 164 1.24 -10.04 -5.89
N LEU A 165 2.01 -10.87 -6.59
CA LEU A 165 2.93 -10.42 -7.64
C LEU A 165 2.25 -9.57 -8.71
N TYR A 166 1.05 -9.95 -9.16
CA TYR A 166 0.33 -9.20 -10.20
C TYR A 166 -0.15 -7.83 -9.69
N ALA A 167 -0.58 -7.75 -8.43
CA ALA A 167 -0.94 -6.48 -7.80
C ALA A 167 0.28 -5.56 -7.68
N VAL A 168 1.45 -6.09 -7.32
CA VAL A 168 2.72 -5.35 -7.28
C VAL A 168 3.09 -4.83 -8.67
N LYS A 169 3.05 -5.67 -9.70
CA LYS A 169 3.35 -5.26 -11.09
C LYS A 169 2.36 -4.21 -11.60
N ALA A 170 1.07 -4.38 -11.34
CA ALA A 170 0.05 -3.42 -11.73
C ALA A 170 0.25 -2.07 -11.03
N LEU A 171 0.60 -2.08 -9.75
CA LEU A 171 0.91 -0.86 -9.01
C LEU A 171 2.18 -0.19 -9.53
N LEU A 172 3.24 -0.95 -9.82
CA LEU A 172 4.47 -0.42 -10.40
C LEU A 172 4.20 0.26 -11.75
N ALA A 173 3.44 -0.39 -12.65
CA ALA A 173 3.04 0.20 -13.92
C ALA A 173 2.26 1.50 -13.73
N ARG A 174 1.33 1.54 -12.76
CA ARG A 174 0.55 2.74 -12.45
C ARG A 174 1.40 3.88 -11.90
N VAL A 175 2.36 3.59 -11.02
CA VAL A 175 3.31 4.59 -10.51
C VAL A 175 4.17 5.14 -11.63
N CYS A 176 4.73 4.29 -12.49
CA CYS A 176 5.53 4.72 -13.62
C CYS A 176 4.72 5.61 -14.59
N LEU A 177 3.50 5.21 -14.91
CA LEU A 177 2.64 5.99 -15.81
C LEU A 177 2.30 7.41 -15.29
N LEU A 178 2.14 7.55 -13.97
CA LEU A 178 1.71 8.82 -13.37
C LEU A 178 2.86 9.75 -12.95
N TYR A 179 4.06 9.22 -12.76
CA TYR A 179 5.14 9.96 -12.10
C TYR A 179 6.50 9.86 -12.79
N THR A 180 6.65 9.10 -13.86
CA THR A 180 7.95 8.95 -14.55
C THR A 180 7.90 9.22 -16.04
N SER A 181 6.76 9.68 -16.57
CA SER A 181 6.58 10.10 -17.97
C SER A 181 7.08 11.52 -18.21
#